data_249b92750482b9b29ac95af4fc8573ed
#
_entry.id   249b92750482b9b29ac95af4fc8573ed
#
_cell.length_a   1.000
_cell.length_b   1.000
_cell.length_c   1.000
_cell.angle_alpha   90.00
_cell.angle_beta   90.00
_cell.angle_gamma   90.00
#
_symmetry.space_group_name_H-M   'P 1'
#
loop_
_entity.id
_entity.type
_entity.pdbx_description
1 polymer ?
#
loop_
_entity_poly.entity_id
_entity_poly.type
_entity_poly.pdbx_seq_one_letter_code
_entity_poly.pdbx_strand_id
1 'polypeptide(L)'
;MLKNLKKFAKNKKIIAVLFADDKPSIKLIREIKKIKFDGILIDTKNKKNGNLRNYLSAKELENFIKISKKENLTIGLAGSLTINDIEPLRKLHPDYLGFRGALCNSNERKDDICEISLNRVLSKFRSFVFQKAI
;
A
#
# COMPACT_ATOMS: atom_id res chain seq x y z
N MET A 1 -17.42 15.39 -9.53
CA MET A 1 -16.10 15.20 -10.18
C MET A 1 -15.62 13.74 -10.11
N LEU A 2 -15.55 13.10 -8.96
CA LEU A 2 -15.13 11.68 -8.84
C LEU A 2 -16.04 10.67 -9.57
N LYS A 3 -17.35 10.92 -9.64
CA LYS A 3 -18.31 10.07 -10.35
C LYS A 3 -18.06 9.98 -11.88
N ASN A 4 -17.40 10.98 -12.46
CA ASN A 4 -17.13 11.03 -13.90
C ASN A 4 -15.84 10.30 -14.29
N LEU A 5 -14.95 10.00 -13.35
CA LEU A 5 -13.68 9.33 -13.65
C LEU A 5 -13.88 7.94 -14.24
N LYS A 6 -14.87 7.18 -13.78
CA LYS A 6 -15.17 5.86 -14.35
C LYS A 6 -15.62 5.90 -15.80
N LYS A 7 -16.26 6.99 -16.23
CA LYS A 7 -16.68 7.16 -17.62
C LYS A 7 -15.48 7.23 -18.59
N PHE A 8 -14.36 7.75 -18.10
CA PHE A 8 -13.11 7.86 -18.87
C PHE A 8 -12.18 6.65 -18.72
N ALA A 9 -12.41 5.82 -17.72
CA ALA A 9 -11.56 4.68 -17.40
C ALA A 9 -12.09 3.35 -17.95
N LYS A 10 -12.61 3.34 -19.16
CA LYS A 10 -12.99 2.09 -19.85
C LYS A 10 -11.83 1.11 -19.81
N ASN A 11 -12.03 -0.08 -19.22
CA ASN A 11 -11.04 -1.16 -19.07
C ASN A 11 -9.84 -0.83 -18.16
N LYS A 12 -9.92 0.19 -17.29
CA LYS A 12 -8.87 0.52 -16.31
C LYS A 12 -9.44 0.43 -14.89
N LYS A 13 -8.59 0.01 -13.97
CA LYS A 13 -8.92 0.05 -12.54
C LYS A 13 -8.60 1.43 -11.97
N ILE A 14 -9.50 1.93 -11.13
CA ILE A 14 -9.33 3.22 -10.44
C ILE A 14 -9.06 2.93 -8.96
N ILE A 15 -7.92 3.41 -8.48
CA ILE A 15 -7.48 3.23 -7.10
C ILE A 15 -7.52 4.59 -6.39
N ALA A 16 -8.18 4.64 -5.24
CA ALA A 16 -8.16 5.81 -4.37
C ALA A 16 -6.91 5.80 -3.49
N VAL A 17 -6.20 6.90 -3.40
CA VAL A 17 -5.07 7.05 -2.48
C VAL A 17 -5.54 7.74 -1.21
N LEU A 18 -5.35 7.10 -0.06
CA LEU A 18 -5.58 7.67 1.25
C LEU A 18 -4.23 7.91 1.94
N PHE A 19 -4.04 9.11 2.45
CA PHE A 19 -2.79 9.45 3.12
C PHE A 19 -2.87 9.19 4.63
N ALA A 20 -1.99 8.33 5.13
CA ALA A 20 -1.94 7.92 6.54
C ALA A 20 -1.70 9.08 7.50
N ASP A 21 -0.87 10.06 7.07
CA ASP A 21 -0.59 11.26 7.83
C ASP A 21 -1.81 12.19 8.00
N ASP A 22 -2.81 12.09 7.13
CA ASP A 22 -4.09 12.79 7.28
C ASP A 22 -5.10 12.03 8.19
N LYS A 23 -4.70 10.90 8.77
CA LYS A 23 -5.56 10.06 9.64
C LYS A 23 -6.92 9.74 9.00
N PRO A 24 -6.97 9.08 7.84
CA PRO A 24 -8.21 8.86 7.12
C PRO A 24 -9.20 8.02 7.94
N SER A 25 -10.48 8.41 7.85
CA SER A 25 -11.55 7.64 8.49
C SER A 25 -11.84 6.35 7.70
N ILE A 26 -12.07 5.27 8.41
CA ILE A 26 -12.48 3.99 7.85
C ILE A 26 -13.82 4.07 7.10
N LYS A 27 -14.65 5.08 7.41
CA LYS A 27 -15.92 5.34 6.71
C LYS A 27 -15.70 5.70 5.23
N LEU A 28 -14.54 6.26 4.88
CA LEU A 28 -14.18 6.58 3.50
C LEU A 28 -14.16 5.34 2.59
N ILE A 29 -13.90 4.16 3.12
CA ILE A 29 -13.91 2.91 2.34
C ILE A 29 -15.27 2.69 1.67
N ARG A 30 -16.36 2.89 2.40
CA ARG A 30 -17.72 2.74 1.86
C ARG A 30 -18.05 3.82 0.83
N GLU A 31 -17.59 5.06 1.06
CA GLU A 31 -17.78 6.14 0.08
C GLU A 31 -17.01 5.86 -1.23
N ILE A 32 -15.78 5.36 -1.13
CA ILE A 32 -14.96 4.92 -2.26
C ILE A 32 -15.68 3.80 -3.03
N LYS A 33 -16.29 2.84 -2.32
CA LYS A 33 -17.07 1.78 -2.94
C LYS A 33 -18.31 2.31 -3.67
N LYS A 34 -19.05 3.25 -3.06
CA LYS A 34 -20.25 3.85 -3.67
C LYS A 34 -19.94 4.55 -5.00
N ILE A 35 -18.80 5.20 -5.11
CA ILE A 35 -18.35 5.84 -6.36
C ILE A 35 -17.70 4.85 -7.34
N LYS A 36 -17.76 3.55 -7.04
CA LYS A 36 -17.33 2.43 -7.89
C LYS A 36 -15.84 2.42 -8.22
N PHE A 37 -15.00 2.79 -7.29
CA PHE A 37 -13.57 2.56 -7.38
C PHE A 37 -13.26 1.07 -7.18
N ASP A 38 -12.11 0.64 -7.69
CA ASP A 38 -11.70 -0.76 -7.69
C ASP A 38 -10.82 -1.11 -6.51
N GLY A 39 -10.18 -0.13 -5.89
CA GLY A 39 -9.30 -0.36 -4.76
C GLY A 39 -8.85 0.90 -4.04
N ILE A 40 -8.04 0.67 -3.02
CA ILE A 40 -7.47 1.68 -2.14
C ILE A 40 -5.96 1.45 -2.03
N LEU A 41 -5.20 2.52 -2.03
CA LEU A 41 -3.80 2.55 -1.64
C LEU A 41 -3.65 3.44 -0.42
N ILE A 42 -3.14 2.92 0.69
CA ILE A 42 -2.73 3.73 1.83
C ILE A 42 -1.25 4.08 1.66
N ASP A 43 -0.95 5.37 1.60
CA ASP A 43 0.40 5.91 1.40
C ASP A 43 0.67 7.02 2.43
N THR A 44 1.85 7.62 2.42
CA THR A 44 2.20 8.81 3.20
C THR A 44 2.42 10.00 2.27
N LYS A 45 1.88 11.14 2.65
CA LYS A 45 2.07 12.42 1.94
C LYS A 45 3.47 12.97 2.19
N ASN A 46 3.85 13.09 3.45
CA ASN A 46 5.16 13.57 3.86
C ASN A 46 6.15 12.41 3.99
N LYS A 47 7.09 12.33 3.04
CA LYS A 47 8.07 11.25 2.96
C LYS A 47 9.26 11.42 3.91
N LYS A 48 9.39 12.59 4.56
CA LYS A 48 10.52 12.90 5.46
C LYS A 48 10.21 12.60 6.93
N ASN A 49 8.94 12.60 7.33
CA ASN A 49 8.51 12.54 8.73
C ASN A 49 8.12 11.12 9.21
N GLY A 50 8.68 10.10 8.60
CA GLY A 50 8.40 8.72 8.98
C GLY A 50 7.74 7.91 7.86
N ASN A 51 7.51 6.64 8.14
CA ASN A 51 6.86 5.73 7.22
C ASN A 51 5.40 5.44 7.63
N LEU A 52 4.71 4.63 6.85
CA LEU A 52 3.33 4.24 7.09
C LEU A 52 3.07 3.78 8.53
N ARG A 53 3.95 2.97 9.10
CA ARG A 53 3.80 2.39 10.44
C ARG A 53 3.98 3.39 11.59
N ASN A 54 4.53 4.57 11.30
CA ASN A 54 4.59 5.67 12.27
C ASN A 54 3.25 6.39 12.40
N TYR A 55 2.43 6.39 11.35
CA TYR A 55 1.15 7.08 11.31
C TYR A 55 -0.04 6.19 11.66
N LEU A 56 -0.03 4.94 11.24
CA LEU A 56 -1.09 3.97 11.49
C LEU A 56 -0.52 2.72 12.18
N SER A 57 -1.15 2.33 13.28
CA SER A 57 -0.81 1.10 13.99
C SER A 57 -1.16 -0.15 13.16
N ALA A 58 -0.58 -1.29 13.53
CA ALA A 58 -0.90 -2.57 12.90
C ALA A 58 -2.41 -2.87 12.97
N LYS A 59 -3.07 -2.54 14.08
CA LYS A 59 -4.52 -2.74 14.25
C LYS A 59 -5.35 -1.83 13.35
N GLU A 60 -4.96 -0.58 13.19
CA GLU A 60 -5.62 0.35 12.27
C GLU A 60 -5.48 -0.14 10.82
N LEU A 61 -4.28 -0.55 10.41
CA LEU A 61 -4.03 -1.10 9.08
C LEU A 61 -4.82 -2.40 8.85
N GLU A 62 -4.87 -3.30 9.83
CA GLU A 62 -5.67 -4.52 9.77
C GLU A 62 -7.16 -4.22 9.56
N ASN A 63 -7.70 -3.23 10.26
CA ASN A 63 -9.08 -2.79 10.10
C ASN A 63 -9.34 -2.24 8.69
N PHE A 64 -8.44 -1.40 8.16
CA PHE A 64 -8.54 -0.92 6.78
C PHE A 64 -8.56 -2.07 5.77
N ILE A 65 -7.67 -3.04 5.93
CA ILE A 65 -7.57 -4.21 5.06
C ILE A 65 -8.85 -5.05 5.13
N LYS A 66 -9.29 -5.38 6.34
CA LYS A 66 -10.48 -6.20 6.57
C LYS A 66 -11.75 -5.58 5.95
N ILE A 67 -11.97 -4.30 6.18
CA ILE A 67 -13.16 -3.61 5.66
C ILE A 67 -13.08 -3.44 4.15
N SER A 68 -11.91 -3.10 3.60
CA SER A 68 -11.72 -3.00 2.16
C SER A 68 -12.03 -4.32 1.45
N LYS A 69 -11.53 -5.43 1.97
CA LYS A 69 -11.82 -6.77 1.43
C LYS A 69 -13.30 -7.14 1.54
N LYS A 70 -13.95 -6.80 2.66
CA LYS A 70 -15.40 -7.01 2.83
C LYS A 70 -16.22 -6.24 1.78
N GLU A 71 -15.76 -5.07 1.39
CA GLU A 71 -16.39 -4.26 0.33
C GLU A 71 -15.92 -4.64 -1.09
N ASN A 72 -15.17 -5.73 -1.25
CA ASN A 72 -14.59 -6.18 -2.52
C ASN A 72 -13.71 -5.11 -3.20
N LEU A 73 -12.95 -4.36 -2.40
CA LEU A 73 -11.92 -3.44 -2.86
C LEU A 73 -10.54 -4.07 -2.69
N THR A 74 -9.67 -3.93 -3.69
CA THR A 74 -8.26 -4.25 -3.50
C THR A 74 -7.63 -3.23 -2.56
N ILE A 75 -6.68 -3.65 -1.74
CA ILE A 75 -5.98 -2.77 -0.82
C ILE A 75 -4.48 -2.96 -0.87
N GLY A 76 -3.78 -1.87 -1.15
CA GLY A 76 -2.32 -1.78 -1.12
C GLY A 76 -1.84 -0.90 0.02
N LEU A 77 -0.64 -1.16 0.48
CA LEU A 77 0.07 -0.37 1.47
C LEU A 77 1.39 0.14 0.89
N ALA A 78 1.64 1.43 1.06
CA ALA A 78 2.86 2.12 0.67
C ALA A 78 3.21 3.20 1.71
N GLY A 79 4.22 3.98 1.48
CA GLY A 79 4.59 5.10 2.35
C GLY A 79 5.94 4.89 3.02
N SER A 80 7.00 5.18 2.29
CA SER A 80 8.40 5.09 2.74
C SER A 80 8.75 3.74 3.38
N LEU A 81 8.17 2.65 2.84
CA LEU A 81 8.41 1.31 3.33
C LEU A 81 9.86 0.88 3.09
N THR A 82 10.40 0.16 4.04
CA THR A 82 11.72 -0.47 3.99
C THR A 82 11.61 -1.99 3.91
N ILE A 83 12.72 -2.66 3.70
CA ILE A 83 12.78 -4.12 3.69
C ILE A 83 12.29 -4.73 5.02
N ASN A 84 12.46 -4.02 6.13
CA ASN A 84 12.04 -4.47 7.47
C ASN A 84 10.51 -4.40 7.67
N ASP A 85 9.81 -3.65 6.83
CA ASP A 85 8.35 -3.52 6.89
C ASP A 85 7.63 -4.66 6.16
N ILE A 86 8.33 -5.42 5.32
CA ILE A 86 7.72 -6.49 4.50
C ILE A 86 7.04 -7.53 5.38
N GLU A 87 7.77 -8.08 6.35
CA GLU A 87 7.24 -9.17 7.19
C GLU A 87 6.04 -8.75 8.03
N PRO A 88 6.09 -7.66 8.83
CA PRO A 88 4.95 -7.26 9.63
C PRO A 88 3.73 -6.85 8.80
N LEU A 89 3.93 -6.21 7.64
CA LEU A 89 2.81 -5.79 6.81
C LEU A 89 2.20 -6.94 6.01
N ARG A 90 3.00 -7.91 5.56
CA ARG A 90 2.48 -9.11 4.90
C ARG A 90 1.57 -9.94 5.79
N LYS A 91 1.85 -10.01 7.09
CA LYS A 91 1.01 -10.69 8.08
C LYS A 91 -0.41 -10.13 8.17
N LEU A 92 -0.61 -8.89 7.75
CA LEU A 92 -1.93 -8.25 7.67
C LEU A 92 -2.69 -8.61 6.38
N HIS A 93 -2.05 -9.30 5.44
CA HIS A 93 -2.62 -9.76 4.17
C HIS A 93 -3.16 -8.65 3.25
N PRO A 94 -2.44 -7.53 3.02
CA PRO A 94 -2.79 -6.61 1.94
C PRO A 94 -2.65 -7.31 0.58
N ASP A 95 -3.30 -6.79 -0.45
CA ASP A 95 -3.18 -7.35 -1.80
C ASP A 95 -1.82 -7.03 -2.42
N TYR A 96 -1.21 -5.89 -2.09
CA TYR A 96 0.13 -5.52 -2.55
C TYR A 96 0.83 -4.55 -1.58
N LEU A 97 2.15 -4.49 -1.68
CA LEU A 97 3.00 -3.52 -0.99
C LEU A 97 3.77 -2.70 -2.03
N GLY A 98 3.80 -1.37 -1.85
CA GLY A 98 4.49 -0.44 -2.73
C GLY A 98 5.81 0.05 -2.14
N PHE A 99 6.89 -0.11 -2.89
CA PHE A 99 8.23 0.33 -2.52
C PHE A 99 8.78 1.28 -3.58
N ARG A 100 9.49 2.31 -3.15
CA ARG A 100 10.31 3.14 -4.01
C ARG A 100 11.66 3.43 -3.35
N GLY A 101 11.72 4.13 -2.23
CA GLY A 101 12.97 4.48 -1.57
C GLY A 101 13.85 3.27 -1.25
N ALA A 102 13.23 2.18 -0.79
CA ALA A 102 13.94 0.93 -0.52
C ALA A 102 14.57 0.27 -1.76
N LEU A 103 14.12 0.64 -2.96
CA LEU A 103 14.63 0.15 -4.24
C LEU A 103 15.67 1.07 -4.87
N CYS A 104 15.84 2.28 -4.33
CA CYS A 104 16.75 3.30 -4.87
C CYS A 104 18.14 3.24 -4.19
N ASN A 105 19.15 3.81 -4.85
CA ASN A 105 20.45 4.04 -4.24
C ASN A 105 20.29 4.88 -2.97
N SER A 106 21.06 4.59 -1.94
CA SER A 106 21.06 5.35 -0.67
C SER A 106 19.69 5.51 0.02
N ASN A 107 18.68 4.70 -0.34
CA ASN A 107 17.29 4.83 0.11
C ASN A 107 16.64 6.19 -0.22
N GLU A 108 17.19 6.95 -1.16
CA GLU A 108 16.67 8.24 -1.58
C GLU A 108 15.75 8.10 -2.79
N ARG A 109 14.51 8.62 -2.68
CA ARG A 109 13.50 8.52 -3.75
C ARG A 109 13.88 9.22 -5.05
N LYS A 110 14.84 10.12 -5.00
CA LYS A 110 15.35 10.87 -6.16
C LYS A 110 16.34 10.07 -6.96
N ASP A 111 16.93 9.05 -6.37
CA ASP A 111 17.92 8.20 -7.02
C ASP A 111 17.25 7.17 -7.94
N ASP A 112 18.05 6.64 -8.85
CA ASP A 112 17.64 5.54 -9.71
C ASP A 112 17.42 4.24 -8.91
N ILE A 113 16.60 3.35 -9.47
CA ILE A 113 16.39 2.04 -8.90
C ILE A 113 17.69 1.25 -8.94
N CYS A 114 18.10 0.75 -7.78
CA CYS A 114 19.29 -0.06 -7.60
C CYS A 114 18.93 -1.56 -7.70
N GLU A 115 19.60 -2.27 -8.59
CA GLU A 115 19.38 -3.71 -8.79
C GLU A 115 19.62 -4.53 -7.51
N ILE A 116 20.66 -4.20 -6.74
CA ILE A 116 20.96 -4.86 -5.47
C ILE A 116 19.82 -4.68 -4.47
N SER A 117 19.29 -3.48 -4.34
CA SER A 117 18.16 -3.18 -3.44
C SER A 117 16.89 -3.87 -3.91
N LEU A 118 16.62 -3.89 -5.20
CA LEU A 118 15.50 -4.62 -5.80
C LEU A 118 15.59 -6.12 -5.47
N ASN A 119 16.75 -6.73 -5.68
CA ASN A 119 16.97 -8.14 -5.40
C ASN A 119 16.80 -8.47 -3.91
N ARG A 120 17.21 -7.60 -3.00
CA ARG A 120 16.99 -7.77 -1.55
C ARG A 120 15.49 -7.81 -1.21
N VAL A 121 14.72 -6.90 -1.75
CA VAL A 121 13.25 -6.85 -1.54
C VAL A 121 12.60 -8.11 -2.12
N LEU A 122 12.93 -8.48 -3.35
CA LEU A 122 12.40 -9.69 -3.98
C LEU A 122 12.76 -10.97 -3.22
N SER A 123 14.00 -11.09 -2.72
CA SER A 123 14.44 -12.24 -1.92
C SER A 123 13.63 -12.35 -0.62
N LYS A 124 13.30 -11.22 0.01
CA LYS A 124 12.47 -11.21 1.22
C LYS A 124 11.06 -11.72 0.93
N PHE A 125 10.47 -11.37 -0.19
CA PHE A 125 9.18 -11.91 -0.62
C PHE A 125 9.25 -13.41 -0.92
N ARG A 126 10.28 -13.88 -1.62
CA ARG A 126 10.46 -15.29 -1.98
C ARG A 126 10.64 -16.18 -0.75
N SER A 127 11.41 -15.77 0.25
CA SER A 127 11.57 -16.53 1.48
C SER A 127 10.25 -16.82 2.20
N PHE A 128 9.29 -15.91 2.09
CA PHE A 128 7.94 -16.09 2.64
C PHE A 128 7.10 -17.11 1.89
N VAL A 129 7.22 -17.18 0.57
CA VAL A 129 6.50 -18.16 -0.26
C VAL A 129 6.96 -19.57 0.06
N PHE A 130 8.25 -19.80 0.24
CA PHE A 130 8.79 -21.10 0.63
C PHE A 130 8.35 -21.54 2.03
N GLN A 131 8.22 -20.64 2.99
CA GLN A 131 7.72 -20.97 4.33
C GLN A 131 6.24 -21.35 4.36
N LYS A 132 5.44 -20.90 3.42
CA LYS A 132 4.03 -21.30 3.30
C LYS A 132 3.81 -22.62 2.53
N ALA A 133 4.78 -23.06 1.76
CA ALA A 133 4.70 -24.29 0.96
C ALA A 133 5.13 -25.56 1.76
N ILE A 134 5.66 -25.36 2.95
CA ILE A 134 6.03 -26.42 3.90
C ILE A 134 4.96 -26.51 5.00
#